data_ae38c9458a0e3f1997418afbc581dc1c
#
_entry.id   ae38c9458a0e3f1997418afbc581dc1c
#
_cell.length_a   1.000
_cell.length_b   1.000
_cell.length_c   1.000
_cell.angle_alpha   90.00
_cell.angle_beta   90.00
_cell.angle_gamma   90.00
#
_symmetry.space_group_name_H-M   'P 1'
#
loop_
_entity.id
_entity.type
_entity.pdbx_description
1 polymer ?
#
loop_
_entity_poly.entity_id
_entity_poly.type
_entity_poly.pdbx_seq_one_letter_code
_entity_poly.pdbx_strand_id
1 'polypeptide(L)' 'MDIKILVGKRVKELRNKLGLSQEELADYAELDRTYITSVERGKRNISIVNIEKLAKALKVELNEFFTFENH' A
#
# COMPACT_ATOMS: atom_id res chain seq x y z
N MET A 1 -18.15 4.51 -3.02
CA MET A 1 -16.76 4.03 -3.17
C MET A 1 -16.08 3.99 -1.82
N ASP A 2 -15.42 2.89 -1.50
CA ASP A 2 -14.68 2.78 -0.23
C ASP A 2 -13.20 3.02 -0.53
N ILE A 3 -12.69 4.15 -0.10
CA ILE A 3 -11.30 4.54 -0.35
C ILE A 3 -10.31 3.55 0.28
N LYS A 4 -10.67 2.92 1.39
CA LYS A 4 -9.78 1.94 2.03
C LYS A 4 -9.57 0.73 1.12
N ILE A 5 -10.63 0.30 0.44
CA ILE A 5 -10.53 -0.82 -0.48
C ILE A 5 -9.69 -0.45 -1.70
N LEU A 6 -9.91 0.74 -2.25
CA LEU A 6 -9.13 1.20 -3.40
C LEU A 6 -7.65 1.30 -3.08
N VAL A 7 -7.32 1.90 -1.94
CA VAL A 7 -5.92 2.04 -1.52
C VAL A 7 -5.32 0.66 -1.24
N GLY A 8 -6.07 -0.23 -0.61
CA GLY A 8 -5.58 -1.59 -0.35
C GLY A 8 -5.24 -2.34 -1.63
N LYS A 9 -6.11 -2.25 -2.64
CA LYS A 9 -5.85 -2.87 -3.95
C LYS A 9 -4.63 -2.25 -4.62
N ARG A 10 -4.48 -0.94 -4.50
CA ARG A 10 -3.35 -0.24 -5.10
C ARG A 10 -2.03 -0.68 -4.48
N VAL A 11 -1.99 -0.80 -3.15
CA VAL A 11 -0.80 -1.28 -2.45
C VAL A 11 -0.42 -2.67 -2.95
N LYS A 12 -1.40 -3.57 -3.03
CA LYS A 12 -1.15 -4.93 -3.50
C LYS A 12 -0.64 -4.93 -4.94
N GLU A 13 -1.25 -4.13 -5.80
CA GLU A 13 -0.85 -4.02 -7.20
C GLU A 13 0.59 -3.56 -7.33
N LEU A 14 0.96 -2.49 -6.63
CA LEU A 14 2.31 -1.94 -6.70
C LEU A 14 3.32 -2.91 -6.09
N ARG A 15 2.93 -3.59 -5.00
CA ARG A 15 3.79 -4.59 -4.37
C ARG A 15 4.08 -5.74 -5.34
N ASN A 16 3.04 -6.24 -6.01
CA ASN A 16 3.19 -7.33 -6.97
C ASN A 16 4.05 -6.94 -8.15
N LYS A 17 3.95 -5.69 -8.61
CA LYS A 17 4.80 -5.20 -9.71
C LYS A 17 6.28 -5.26 -9.36
N LEU A 18 6.62 -5.06 -8.09
CA LEU A 18 8.01 -5.15 -7.64
C LEU A 18 8.40 -6.57 -7.25
N GLY A 19 7.46 -7.51 -7.28
CA GLY A 19 7.72 -8.89 -6.88
C GLY A 19 7.96 -9.03 -5.38
N LEU A 20 7.43 -8.13 -4.56
CA LEU A 20 7.62 -8.17 -3.11
C LEU A 20 6.54 -8.99 -2.42
N SER A 21 6.95 -9.71 -1.36
CA SER A 21 5.99 -10.32 -0.44
C SER A 21 5.44 -9.24 0.49
N GLN A 22 4.37 -9.55 1.20
CA GLN A 22 3.84 -8.64 2.22
C GLN A 22 4.89 -8.37 3.30
N GLU A 23 5.63 -9.40 3.69
CA GLU A 23 6.68 -9.26 4.70
C GLU A 23 7.79 -8.34 4.22
N GLU A 24 8.22 -8.49 2.97
CA GLU A 24 9.26 -7.63 2.41
C GLU A 24 8.81 -6.17 2.36
N LEU A 25 7.57 -5.94 1.92
CA LEU A 25 7.04 -4.58 1.91
C LEU A 25 6.99 -4.00 3.31
N ALA A 26 6.55 -4.79 4.29
CA ALA A 26 6.49 -4.35 5.68
C ALA A 26 7.87 -3.93 6.17
N ASP A 27 8.89 -4.73 5.86
CA ASP A 27 10.27 -4.43 6.26
C ASP A 27 10.73 -3.12 5.63
N TYR A 28 10.53 -2.95 4.33
CA TYR A 28 10.96 -1.72 3.65
C TYR A 28 10.21 -0.50 4.15
N ALA A 29 8.94 -0.65 4.49
CA ALA A 29 8.12 0.46 4.96
C ALA A 29 8.25 0.68 6.47
N GLU A 30 8.96 -0.22 7.16
CA GLU A 30 9.10 -0.18 8.62
C GLU A 30 7.74 -0.26 9.30
N LEU A 31 6.90 -1.17 8.81
CA LEU A 31 5.56 -1.43 9.32
C LEU A 31 5.42 -2.91 9.62
N ASP A 32 4.42 -3.27 10.40
CA ASP A 32 4.11 -4.66 10.70
C ASP A 32 3.52 -5.37 9.49
N ARG A 33 3.88 -6.65 9.29
CA ARG A 33 3.28 -7.44 8.23
C ARG A 33 1.76 -7.57 8.40
N THR A 34 1.30 -7.71 9.65
CA THR A 34 -0.14 -7.79 9.89
C THR A 34 -0.85 -6.49 9.50
N TYR A 35 -0.17 -5.36 9.65
CA TYR A 35 -0.71 -4.07 9.20
C TYR A 35 -0.84 -4.06 7.66
N ILE A 36 0.19 -4.53 6.96
CA ILE A 36 0.15 -4.61 5.49
C ILE A 36 -1.00 -5.50 5.04
N THR A 37 -1.17 -6.66 5.69
CA THR A 37 -2.27 -7.56 5.37
C THR A 37 -3.63 -6.86 5.53
N SER A 38 -3.80 -6.14 6.63
CA SER A 38 -5.04 -5.40 6.89
C SER A 38 -5.27 -4.28 5.88
N VAL A 39 -4.20 -3.57 5.51
CA VAL A 39 -4.26 -2.50 4.49
C VAL A 39 -4.75 -3.09 3.17
N GLU A 40 -4.16 -4.19 2.73
CA GLU A 40 -4.52 -4.78 1.44
C GLU A 40 -5.93 -5.34 1.43
N ARG A 41 -6.48 -5.66 2.60
CA ARG A 41 -7.87 -6.10 2.73
C ARG A 41 -8.87 -4.94 2.82
N GLY A 42 -8.38 -3.71 2.82
CA GLY A 42 -9.25 -2.55 2.91
C GLY A 42 -9.82 -2.33 4.31
N LYS A 43 -9.12 -2.78 5.33
CA LYS A 43 -9.60 -2.73 6.73
C LYS A 43 -9.01 -1.59 7.55
N ARG A 44 -8.07 -0.83 6.99
CA ARG A 44 -7.35 0.18 7.76
C ARG A 44 -7.61 1.59 7.29
N ASN A 45 -7.77 2.50 8.23
CA ASN A 45 -7.63 3.94 7.99
C ASN A 45 -6.15 4.24 8.06
N ILE A 46 -5.53 4.47 6.91
CA ILE A 46 -4.09 4.62 6.83
C ILE A 46 -3.73 6.08 7.07
N SER A 47 -2.84 6.31 8.04
CA SER A 47 -2.39 7.68 8.31
C SER A 47 -1.58 8.19 7.11
N ILE A 48 -1.53 9.51 6.97
CA ILE A 48 -0.77 10.12 5.87
C ILE A 48 0.73 9.79 5.99
N VAL A 49 1.23 9.64 7.21
CA VAL A 49 2.62 9.25 7.44
C VAL A 49 2.85 7.84 6.90
N ASN A 50 1.94 6.92 7.16
CA ASN A 50 2.09 5.55 6.67
C ASN A 50 1.90 5.47 5.15
N ILE A 51 1.05 6.30 4.58
CA ILE A 51 0.93 6.43 3.12
C ILE A 51 2.30 6.80 2.52
N GLU A 52 2.98 7.77 3.11
CA GLU A 52 4.29 8.17 2.63
C GLU A 52 5.30 7.02 2.75
N LYS A 53 5.30 6.32 3.88
CA LYS A 53 6.17 5.16 4.07
C LYS A 53 5.93 4.09 3.01
N LEU A 54 4.66 3.81 2.72
CA LEU A 54 4.30 2.81 1.72
C LEU A 54 4.74 3.25 0.33
N ALA A 55 4.49 4.51 -0.03
CA ALA A 55 4.88 5.02 -1.35
C ALA A 55 6.38 4.92 -1.56
N LYS A 56 7.18 5.30 -0.55
CA LYS A 56 8.63 5.19 -0.63
C LYS A 56 9.08 3.75 -0.78
N ALA A 57 8.51 2.85 0.01
CA ALA A 57 8.86 1.43 -0.06
C ALA A 57 8.49 0.84 -1.41
N LEU A 58 7.40 1.31 -2.01
CA LEU A 58 6.94 0.85 -3.32
C LEU A 58 7.60 1.60 -4.48
N LYS A 59 8.46 2.57 -4.17
CA LYS A 59 9.27 3.33 -5.15
C LYS A 59 8.39 4.13 -6.11
N VAL A 60 7.32 4.71 -5.60
CA VAL A 60 6.44 5.56 -6.39
C VAL A 60 6.26 6.92 -5.71
N GLU A 61 5.96 7.93 -6.52
CA GLU A 61 5.59 9.24 -6.00
C GLU A 61 4.15 9.16 -5.48
N LEU A 62 3.78 10.12 -4.63
CA LEU A 62 2.44 10.11 -4.03
C LEU A 62 1.34 10.20 -5.08
N ASN A 63 1.56 11.02 -6.12
CA ASN A 63 0.54 11.11 -7.17
C ASN A 63 0.37 9.79 -7.90
N GLU A 64 1.46 9.07 -8.14
CA GLU A 64 1.39 7.75 -8.77
C GLU A 64 0.72 6.74 -7.84
N PHE A 65 1.02 6.81 -6.56
CA PHE A 65 0.42 5.92 -5.56
C PHE A 65 -1.11 6.02 -5.61
N PHE A 66 -1.64 7.24 -5.75
CA PHE A 66 -3.08 7.48 -5.76
C PHE A 66 -3.71 7.43 -7.15
N THR A 67 -2.98 6.98 -8.15
CA THR A 67 -3.54 6.80 -9.49
C THR A 67 -4.23 5.44 -9.55
N PHE A 68 -5.55 5.45 -9.45
CA PHE A 68 -6.34 4.22 -9.51
C PHE A 68 -6.81 3.99 -10.93
N GLU A 69 -6.56 2.79 -11.44
CA GLU A 69 -6.92 2.45 -12.82
C GLU A 69 -8.23 1.68 -12.85
N ASN A 70 -9.19 2.17 -13.63
CA ASN A 70 -10.40 1.42 -14.00
C ASN A 70 -11.14 0.77 -12.83
N HIS A 71 -11.51 1.55 -11.85
CA HIS A 71 -12.23 0.98 -10.70
C HIS A 71 -13.66 1.43 -10.62
#